data_fb1c51b561dd4462d3c526862ea29b52
#
_entry.id   fb1c51b561dd4462d3c526862ea29b52
#
_cell.length_a   1.000
_cell.length_b   1.000
_cell.length_c   1.000
_cell.angle_alpha   90.00
_cell.angle_beta   90.00
_cell.angle_gamma   90.00
#
_symmetry.space_group_name_H-M   'P 1'
#
loop_
_entity.id
_entity.type
_entity.pdbx_description
1 polymer ?
#
loop_
_entity_poly.entity_id
_entity_poly.type
_entity_poly.pdbx_seq_one_letter_code
_entity_poly.pdbx_strand_id
1 'polypeptide(L)'
;MNEIIYILNSQKYSDIYYCFCMASTAAALGNKVSIFFSSSNLSIFTKEKELYWDEIMIENSISPKIQNEENILSGQVSLEQLVESSEELKINFLYCSMLGKKYLVKKFYKNLKIKSSNLGRIFSKKKKSLK
;
A
#
# COMPACT_ATOMS: atom_id res chain seq x y z
N MET A 1 0.26 1.04 -22.96
CA MET A 1 0.36 0.76 -21.51
C MET A 1 0.75 2.04 -20.77
N ASN A 2 -0.05 2.44 -19.81
CA ASN A 2 0.22 3.63 -19.01
C ASN A 2 0.95 3.26 -17.71
N GLU A 3 1.70 4.22 -17.20
CA GLU A 3 2.26 4.11 -15.86
C GLU A 3 1.43 4.95 -14.92
N ILE A 4 1.02 4.34 -13.81
CA ILE A 4 0.17 4.98 -12.81
C ILE A 4 0.85 4.86 -11.46
N ILE A 5 0.92 5.97 -10.74
CA ILE A 5 1.48 5.99 -9.40
C ILE A 5 0.39 6.44 -8.42
N TYR A 6 0.08 5.59 -7.47
CA TYR A 6 -0.83 5.94 -6.38
C TYR A 6 -0.02 6.38 -5.19
N ILE A 7 -0.22 7.60 -4.76
CA ILE A 7 0.47 8.13 -3.57
C ILE A 7 -0.46 7.93 -2.39
N LEU A 8 -0.10 7.00 -1.53
CA LEU A 8 -0.89 6.68 -0.35
C LEU A 8 -0.36 7.50 0.83
N ASN A 9 -1.16 8.46 1.27
CA ASN A 9 -0.78 9.39 2.33
C ASN A 9 -1.76 9.33 3.50
N SER A 10 -2.23 8.15 3.84
CA SER A 10 -3.21 7.96 4.90
C SER A 10 -2.91 6.69 5.67
N GLN A 11 -3.31 6.67 6.94
CA GLN A 11 -3.24 5.48 7.78
C GLN A 11 -4.63 4.91 8.08
N LYS A 12 -5.68 5.45 7.45
CA LYS A 12 -7.03 4.96 7.65
C LYS A 12 -7.25 3.68 6.87
N TYR A 13 -7.95 2.74 7.47
CA TYR A 13 -8.22 1.45 6.85
C TYR A 13 -8.89 1.61 5.48
N SER A 14 -9.92 2.45 5.40
CA SER A 14 -10.66 2.62 4.14
C SER A 14 -9.78 3.17 3.02
N ASP A 15 -8.92 4.15 3.34
CA ASP A 15 -8.05 4.73 2.32
C ASP A 15 -7.02 3.72 1.82
N ILE A 16 -6.46 2.94 2.74
CA ILE A 16 -5.50 1.90 2.40
C ILE A 16 -6.18 0.82 1.54
N TYR A 17 -7.34 0.38 1.98
CA TYR A 17 -8.11 -0.64 1.27
C TYR A 17 -8.43 -0.21 -0.16
N TYR A 18 -8.96 1.00 -0.34
CA TYR A 18 -9.30 1.51 -1.66
C TYR A 18 -8.08 1.72 -2.54
N CYS A 19 -6.97 2.15 -1.95
CA CYS A 19 -5.73 2.31 -2.71
C CYS A 19 -5.30 0.99 -3.34
N PHE A 20 -5.29 -0.08 -2.55
CA PHE A 20 -4.93 -1.40 -3.05
C PHE A 20 -5.96 -1.94 -4.06
N CYS A 21 -7.24 -1.63 -3.86
CA CYS A 21 -8.28 -2.01 -4.83
C CYS A 21 -8.06 -1.34 -6.18
N MET A 22 -7.87 -0.03 -6.17
CA MET A 22 -7.68 0.72 -7.41
C MET A 22 -6.40 0.34 -8.12
N ALA A 23 -5.32 0.20 -7.34
CA ALA A 23 -4.03 -0.17 -7.91
C ALA A 23 -4.08 -1.57 -8.54
N SER A 24 -4.70 -2.51 -7.85
CA SER A 24 -4.83 -3.88 -8.36
C SER A 24 -5.68 -3.95 -9.62
N THR A 25 -6.78 -3.17 -9.65
CA THR A 25 -7.63 -3.10 -10.83
C THR A 25 -6.86 -2.53 -12.03
N ALA A 26 -6.13 -1.44 -11.81
CA ALA A 26 -5.34 -0.82 -12.86
C ALA A 26 -4.27 -1.78 -13.39
N ALA A 27 -3.60 -2.50 -12.50
CA ALA A 27 -2.58 -3.47 -12.88
C ALA A 27 -3.20 -4.64 -13.66
N ALA A 28 -4.35 -5.13 -13.24
CA ALA A 28 -5.04 -6.20 -13.94
C ALA A 28 -5.46 -5.80 -15.34
N LEU A 29 -5.67 -4.50 -15.58
CA LEU A 29 -5.99 -3.97 -16.91
C LEU A 29 -4.75 -3.75 -17.78
N GLY A 30 -3.58 -4.14 -17.31
CA GLY A 30 -2.36 -4.08 -18.10
C GLY A 30 -1.51 -2.83 -17.89
N ASN A 31 -1.85 -1.98 -16.94
CA ASN A 31 -1.04 -0.80 -16.64
C ASN A 31 0.15 -1.18 -15.75
N LYS A 32 1.21 -0.39 -15.85
CA LYS A 32 2.34 -0.49 -14.93
C LYS A 32 2.01 0.39 -13.72
N VAL A 33 1.91 -0.22 -12.56
CA VAL A 33 1.40 0.45 -11.36
C VAL A 33 2.43 0.45 -10.25
N SER A 34 2.51 1.57 -9.54
CA SER A 34 3.32 1.71 -8.34
C SER A 34 2.45 2.28 -7.22
N ILE A 35 2.71 1.85 -5.99
CA ILE A 35 2.13 2.46 -4.80
C ILE A 35 3.28 3.09 -4.02
N PHE A 36 3.14 4.37 -3.70
CA PHE A 36 4.16 5.14 -2.98
C PHE A 36 3.63 5.48 -1.60
N PHE A 37 4.28 4.94 -0.58
CA PHE A 37 3.95 5.21 0.82
C PHE A 37 4.65 6.49 1.24
N SER A 38 3.91 7.58 1.38
CA SER A 38 4.47 8.91 1.62
C SER A 38 4.48 9.34 3.08
N SER A 39 3.97 8.51 3.99
CA SER A 39 3.88 8.86 5.40
C SER A 39 4.23 7.64 6.26
N SER A 40 3.97 7.73 7.56
CA SER A 40 4.24 6.63 8.48
C SER A 40 3.39 5.39 8.24
N ASN A 41 2.50 5.40 7.25
CA ASN A 41 1.71 4.23 6.89
C ASN A 41 2.58 3.04 6.46
N LEU A 42 3.85 3.28 6.10
CA LEU A 42 4.78 2.20 5.84
C LEU A 42 4.91 1.26 7.05
N SER A 43 4.75 1.78 8.26
CA SER A 43 4.87 1.00 9.49
C SER A 43 3.91 -0.18 9.53
N ILE A 44 2.79 -0.09 8.82
CA ILE A 44 1.78 -1.16 8.76
C ILE A 44 2.38 -2.45 8.20
N PHE A 45 3.39 -2.33 7.36
CA PHE A 45 4.01 -3.46 6.64
C PHE A 45 5.36 -3.87 7.20
N THR A 46 5.68 -3.49 8.43
CA THR A 46 7.00 -3.75 9.00
C THR A 46 7.09 -5.03 9.82
N LYS A 47 6.03 -5.80 9.93
CA LYS A 47 6.03 -7.13 10.51
C LYS A 47 5.95 -8.17 9.40
N GLU A 48 6.79 -9.20 9.48
CA GLU A 48 6.91 -10.19 8.42
C GLU A 48 5.67 -11.07 8.25
N LYS A 49 5.08 -11.50 9.36
CA LYS A 49 4.03 -12.52 9.32
C LYS A 49 2.60 -11.99 9.37
N GLU A 50 2.44 -10.73 9.74
CA GLU A 50 1.12 -10.13 9.85
C GLU A 50 1.19 -8.63 9.60
N LEU A 51 0.05 -8.04 9.28
CA LEU A 51 -0.04 -6.60 9.21
C LEU A 51 0.04 -6.03 10.61
N TYR A 52 0.64 -4.87 10.75
CA TYR A 52 0.73 -4.20 12.04
C TYR A 52 -0.57 -3.41 12.27
N TRP A 53 -1.62 -4.11 12.70
CA TRP A 53 -2.96 -3.54 12.82
C TRP A 53 -3.03 -2.30 13.71
N ASP A 54 -2.19 -2.25 14.75
CA ASP A 54 -2.16 -1.11 15.65
C ASP A 54 -1.68 0.18 14.99
N GLU A 55 -1.04 0.07 13.83
CA GLU A 55 -0.57 1.22 13.07
C GLU A 55 -1.61 1.75 12.08
N ILE A 56 -2.73 1.07 11.94
CA ILE A 56 -3.84 1.51 11.11
C ILE A 56 -4.80 2.30 11.99
N MET A 57 -5.19 3.48 11.54
CA MET A 57 -6.06 4.36 12.34
C MET A 57 -7.47 3.81 12.48
N ILE A 58 -8.03 3.98 13.66
CA ILE A 58 -9.42 3.64 13.94
C ILE A 58 -10.33 4.67 13.25
N GLU A 59 -11.38 4.16 12.59
CA GLU A 59 -12.39 5.01 11.96
C GLU A 59 -13.75 4.69 12.57
N ASN A 60 -14.53 5.74 12.88
CA ASN A 60 -15.90 5.58 13.38
C ASN A 60 -15.98 4.63 14.59
N SER A 61 -14.98 4.67 15.45
CA SER A 61 -14.91 3.85 16.67
C SER A 61 -14.88 2.33 16.41
N ILE A 62 -14.59 1.92 15.17
CA ILE A 62 -14.46 0.51 14.82
C ILE A 62 -12.99 0.23 14.52
N SER A 63 -12.44 -0.82 15.14
CA SER A 63 -11.05 -1.17 14.90
C SER A 63 -10.86 -1.65 13.45
N PRO A 64 -9.70 -1.37 12.85
CA PRO A 64 -9.42 -1.81 11.48
C PRO A 64 -9.53 -3.32 11.30
N LYS A 65 -9.11 -4.08 12.30
CA LYS A 65 -9.19 -5.53 12.24
C LYS A 65 -10.63 -6.01 12.17
N ILE A 66 -11.53 -5.37 12.92
CA ILE A 66 -12.96 -5.68 12.89
C ILE A 66 -13.56 -5.30 11.55
N GLN A 67 -13.19 -4.12 11.01
CA GLN A 67 -13.64 -3.71 9.68
C GLN A 67 -13.26 -4.74 8.63
N ASN A 68 -12.04 -5.26 8.73
CA ASN A 68 -11.55 -6.27 7.81
C ASN A 68 -12.36 -7.58 7.93
N GLU A 69 -12.67 -7.99 9.15
CA GLU A 69 -13.50 -9.17 9.39
C GLU A 69 -14.91 -8.99 8.85
N GLU A 70 -15.49 -7.80 9.01
CA GLU A 70 -16.81 -7.51 8.48
C GLU A 70 -16.84 -7.55 6.96
N ASN A 71 -15.77 -7.07 6.31
CA ASN A 71 -15.64 -7.16 4.86
C ASN A 71 -15.64 -8.62 4.40
N ILE A 72 -14.90 -9.47 5.09
CA ILE A 72 -14.84 -10.89 4.77
C ILE A 72 -16.23 -11.52 4.91
N LEU A 73 -16.93 -11.20 5.98
CA LEU A 73 -18.27 -11.75 6.25
C LEU A 73 -19.28 -11.29 5.20
N SER A 74 -19.09 -10.11 4.61
CA SER A 74 -19.99 -9.62 3.57
C SER A 74 -19.56 -10.02 2.17
N GLY A 75 -18.60 -10.94 2.05
CA GLY A 75 -18.18 -11.49 0.76
C GLY A 75 -17.12 -10.69 0.05
N GLN A 76 -16.52 -9.68 0.70
CA GLN A 76 -15.43 -8.92 0.12
C GLN A 76 -14.09 -9.52 0.51
N VAL A 77 -13.05 -9.20 -0.24
CA VAL A 77 -11.70 -9.69 0.08
C VAL A 77 -11.14 -8.96 1.29
N SER A 78 -10.25 -9.62 2.01
CA SER A 78 -9.56 -9.01 3.14
C SER A 78 -8.47 -8.07 2.65
N LEU A 79 -8.00 -7.19 3.52
CA LEU A 79 -6.86 -6.34 3.19
C LEU A 79 -5.63 -7.19 2.88
N GLU A 80 -5.42 -8.26 3.63
CA GLU A 80 -4.29 -9.17 3.38
C GLU A 80 -4.34 -9.77 1.97
N GLN A 81 -5.53 -10.16 1.51
CA GLN A 81 -5.69 -10.69 0.16
C GLN A 81 -5.44 -9.63 -0.90
N LEU A 82 -5.84 -8.39 -0.66
CA LEU A 82 -5.55 -7.30 -1.57
C LEU A 82 -4.05 -7.03 -1.70
N VAL A 83 -3.35 -7.05 -0.59
CA VAL A 83 -1.90 -6.86 -0.60
C VAL A 83 -1.23 -7.99 -1.37
N GLU A 84 -1.65 -9.21 -1.11
CA GLU A 84 -1.12 -10.39 -1.80
C GLU A 84 -1.39 -10.33 -3.30
N SER A 85 -2.60 -9.98 -3.70
CA SER A 85 -2.96 -9.82 -5.10
C SER A 85 -2.13 -8.75 -5.78
N SER A 86 -1.88 -7.64 -5.09
CA SER A 86 -1.08 -6.56 -5.66
C SER A 86 0.34 -7.00 -5.92
N GLU A 87 0.89 -7.85 -5.07
CA GLU A 87 2.23 -8.39 -5.30
C GLU A 87 2.23 -9.34 -6.50
N GLU A 88 1.22 -10.20 -6.59
CA GLU A 88 1.08 -11.12 -7.73
C GLU A 88 0.93 -10.37 -9.06
N LEU A 89 0.29 -9.21 -9.03
CA LEU A 89 0.13 -8.36 -10.20
C LEU A 89 1.37 -7.51 -10.48
N LYS A 90 2.43 -7.71 -9.72
CA LYS A 90 3.73 -7.06 -9.90
C LYS A 90 3.68 -5.55 -9.74
N ILE A 91 2.83 -5.08 -8.85
CA ILE A 91 2.81 -3.67 -8.48
C ILE A 91 4.12 -3.33 -7.78
N ASN A 92 4.71 -2.20 -8.12
CA ASN A 92 5.92 -1.72 -7.47
C ASN A 92 5.55 -0.99 -6.18
N PHE A 93 6.25 -1.32 -5.09
CA PHE A 93 6.04 -0.67 -3.80
C PHE A 93 7.23 0.22 -3.49
N LEU A 94 6.95 1.48 -3.20
CA LEU A 94 7.96 2.49 -2.94
C LEU A 94 7.63 3.21 -1.65
N TYR A 95 8.64 3.69 -0.92
CA TYR A 95 8.40 4.52 0.24
C TYR A 95 9.28 5.77 0.18
N CYS A 96 8.82 6.82 0.87
CA CYS A 96 9.52 8.10 0.85
C CYS A 96 10.87 7.99 1.58
N SER A 97 11.94 8.33 0.87
CA SER A 97 13.29 8.29 1.45
C SER A 97 13.45 9.24 2.63
N MET A 98 12.57 10.24 2.72
CA MET A 98 12.58 11.19 3.84
C MET A 98 12.06 10.60 5.14
N LEU A 99 11.45 9.42 5.10
CA LEU A 99 11.02 8.72 6.32
C LEU A 99 12.22 8.24 7.15
N GLY A 100 13.40 8.23 6.55
CA GLY A 100 14.65 7.98 7.27
C GLY A 100 14.90 6.52 7.61
N LYS A 101 15.93 6.35 8.45
CA LYS A 101 16.43 5.01 8.77
C LYS A 101 15.53 4.20 9.69
N LYS A 102 14.54 4.82 10.32
CA LYS A 102 13.68 4.07 11.25
C LYS A 102 12.87 2.97 10.55
N TYR A 103 12.78 3.03 9.23
CA TYR A 103 12.10 2.00 8.44
C TYR A 103 13.06 1.07 7.73
N LEU A 104 14.33 1.05 8.13
CA LEU A 104 15.27 0.06 7.62
C LEU A 104 14.98 -1.27 8.30
N VAL A 105 14.13 -2.05 7.68
CA VAL A 105 13.81 -3.38 8.19
C VAL A 105 14.36 -4.41 7.20
N LYS A 106 14.74 -5.56 7.72
CA LYS A 106 15.29 -6.61 6.88
C LYS A 106 14.22 -7.27 6.00
N LYS A 107 13.00 -7.36 6.53
CA LYS A 107 11.89 -8.00 5.84
C LYS A 107 10.60 -7.25 6.13
N PHE A 108 9.84 -7.03 5.08
CA PHE A 108 8.50 -6.48 5.19
C PHE A 108 7.48 -7.60 5.24
N TYR A 109 6.22 -7.24 5.41
CA TYR A 109 5.11 -8.16 5.45
C TYR A 109 5.15 -9.11 4.25
N LYS A 110 5.12 -10.42 4.51
CA LYS A 110 5.17 -11.47 3.49
C LYS A 110 6.27 -11.26 2.46
N ASN A 111 7.40 -10.74 2.92
CA ASN A 111 8.57 -10.51 2.08
C ASN A 111 8.34 -9.53 0.92
N LEU A 112 7.39 -8.61 1.06
CA LEU A 112 7.20 -7.55 0.08
C LEU A 112 8.51 -6.79 -0.14
N LYS A 113 8.78 -6.45 -1.37
CA LYS A 113 9.96 -5.66 -1.72
C LYS A 113 9.54 -4.21 -1.86
N ILE A 114 9.80 -3.43 -0.82
CA ILE A 114 9.45 -2.02 -0.79
C ILE A 114 10.75 -1.21 -0.85
N LYS A 115 10.90 -0.42 -1.90
CA LYS A 115 12.15 0.31 -2.16
C LYS A 115 12.00 1.77 -1.82
N SER A 116 13.09 2.39 -1.36
CA SER A 116 13.07 3.83 -1.11
C SER A 116 13.09 4.62 -2.41
N SER A 117 12.42 5.76 -2.39
CA SER A 117 12.41 6.68 -3.51
C SER A 117 12.07 8.06 -2.97
N ASN A 118 12.01 9.06 -3.84
CA ASN A 118 11.57 10.39 -3.44
C ASN A 118 10.65 10.97 -4.51
N LEU A 119 9.82 11.93 -4.09
CA LEU A 119 8.82 12.52 -4.97
C LEU A 119 9.47 13.25 -6.15
N GLY A 120 10.60 13.91 -5.91
CA GLY A 120 11.30 14.59 -7.00
C GLY A 120 11.68 13.66 -8.11
N ARG A 121 12.24 12.49 -7.77
CA ARG A 121 12.60 11.49 -8.76
C ARG A 121 11.37 10.94 -9.47
N ILE A 122 10.29 10.68 -8.71
CA ILE A 122 9.06 10.16 -9.27
C ILE A 122 8.47 11.15 -10.27
N PHE A 123 8.35 12.42 -9.90
CA PHE A 123 7.82 13.43 -10.80
C PHE A 123 8.69 13.63 -12.03
N SER A 124 9.99 13.58 -11.87
CA SER A 124 10.92 13.71 -12.97
C SER A 124 10.73 12.60 -14.00
N LYS A 125 10.52 11.38 -13.55
CA LYS A 125 10.35 10.22 -14.43
C LYS A 125 8.94 10.08 -14.99
N LYS A 126 7.93 10.47 -14.22
CA LYS A 126 6.53 10.09 -14.46
C LYS A 126 5.63 11.29 -14.66
N LYS A 127 6.16 12.43 -15.00
CA LYS A 127 5.36 13.66 -15.09
C LYS A 127 4.17 13.57 -16.03
N LYS A 128 4.20 12.64 -16.98
CA LYS A 128 3.09 12.47 -17.94
C LYS A 128 2.07 11.41 -17.49
N SER A 129 2.41 10.58 -16.52
CA SER A 129 1.56 9.46 -16.09
C SER A 129 1.23 9.50 -14.62
N LEU A 130 1.55 10.58 -13.97
CA LEU A 130 1.22 10.75 -12.55
C LEU A 130 -0.28 10.90 -12.34
N LYS A 131 -0.82 10.18 -11.39
CA LYS A 131 -2.23 10.24 -11.04
C LYS A 131 -2.42 10.62 -9.58
#